data_8dfcccbd1264b9326481e5232be1e6e5
#
_entry.id   8dfcccbd1264b9326481e5232be1e6e5
#
_cell.length_a   1.000
_cell.length_b   1.000
_cell.length_c   1.000
_cell.angle_alpha   90.00
_cell.angle_beta   90.00
_cell.angle_gamma   90.00
#
_symmetry.space_group_name_H-M   'P 1'
#
loop_
_entity.id
_entity.type
_entity.pdbx_description
1 polymer ?
#
loop_
_entity_poly.entity_id
_entity_poly.type
_entity_poly.pdbx_seq_one_letter_code
_entity_poly.pdbx_strand_id
1 'polypeptide(L)'
;ELLPSGNELIRSAQHLLMLVDIKTGSTQTAICDMKKTQLKVSKKWNTMMKMVQYSGPNGLFNPPMWGTAWKLTSTQESNDRGSWYNFAVEKVDPTLLPQEAFLSAKTFYQSFRSGEVKTQAGTADEVINVSSEKEELPF
;
A
#
# COMPACT_ATOMS: atom_id res chain seq x y z
N GLU A 1 5.01 23.39 -6.20
CA GLU A 1 6.17 24.28 -6.22
C GLU A 1 6.98 24.07 -7.49
N LEU A 2 7.27 25.17 -8.20
CA LEU A 2 8.03 25.10 -9.44
C LEU A 2 9.53 25.19 -9.14
N LEU A 3 10.29 24.34 -9.81
CA LEU A 3 11.75 24.35 -9.72
C LEU A 3 12.32 25.38 -10.71
N PRO A 4 13.58 25.82 -10.51
CA PRO A 4 14.22 26.75 -11.44
C PRO A 4 14.27 26.24 -12.89
N SER A 5 14.23 24.92 -13.09
CA SER A 5 14.20 24.32 -14.41
C SER A 5 12.85 24.46 -15.12
N GLY A 6 11.82 24.95 -14.43
CA GLY A 6 10.45 24.99 -14.93
C GLY A 6 9.64 23.74 -14.61
N ASN A 7 10.26 22.71 -14.05
CA ASN A 7 9.56 21.50 -13.65
C ASN A 7 8.81 21.72 -12.34
N GLU A 8 7.72 20.98 -12.16
CA GLU A 8 6.94 21.06 -10.94
C GLU A 8 7.39 19.99 -9.95
N LEU A 9 7.57 20.39 -8.69
CA LEU A 9 7.84 19.45 -7.61
C LEU A 9 6.50 18.95 -7.08
N ILE A 10 6.24 17.66 -7.26
CA ILE A 10 4.98 17.03 -6.84
C ILE A 10 5.29 16.10 -5.66
N ARG A 11 4.57 16.30 -4.56
CA ARG A 11 4.65 15.40 -3.42
C ARG A 11 3.88 14.12 -3.71
N SER A 12 4.47 12.98 -3.39
CA SER A 12 3.79 11.70 -3.52
C SER A 12 3.99 10.86 -2.25
N ALA A 13 3.04 9.97 -2.01
CA ALA A 13 3.11 8.99 -0.94
C ALA A 13 3.09 7.59 -1.55
N GLN A 14 4.10 6.80 -1.24
CA GLN A 14 4.21 5.45 -1.76
C GLN A 14 3.79 4.45 -0.70
N HIS A 15 2.89 3.54 -1.07
CA HIS A 15 2.48 2.43 -0.23
C HIS A 15 2.96 1.13 -0.83
N LEU A 16 3.72 0.38 -0.06
CA LEU A 16 4.17 -0.96 -0.46
C LEU A 16 3.06 -1.94 -0.13
N LEU A 17 2.61 -2.69 -1.12
CA LEU A 17 1.44 -3.54 -1.00
C LEU A 17 1.77 -4.99 -1.31
N MET A 18 1.05 -5.87 -0.64
CA MET A 18 0.95 -7.28 -1.02
C MET A 18 -0.48 -7.47 -1.52
N LEU A 19 -0.63 -7.66 -2.83
CA LEU A 19 -1.92 -7.94 -3.44
C LEU A 19 -2.23 -9.42 -3.25
N VAL A 20 -3.43 -9.72 -2.77
CA VAL A 20 -3.83 -11.10 -2.49
C VAL A 20 -5.07 -11.44 -3.28
N ASP A 21 -5.00 -12.54 -4.04
CA ASP A 21 -6.17 -13.11 -4.68
C ASP A 21 -6.82 -14.07 -3.69
N ILE A 22 -7.98 -13.70 -3.18
CA ILE A 22 -8.67 -14.51 -2.17
C ILE A 22 -9.19 -15.85 -2.72
N LYS A 23 -9.30 -15.99 -4.03
CA LYS A 23 -9.79 -17.23 -4.64
C LYS A 23 -8.68 -18.25 -4.78
N THR A 24 -7.50 -17.84 -5.19
CA THR A 24 -6.37 -18.73 -5.43
C THR A 24 -5.34 -18.72 -4.31
N GLY A 25 -5.36 -17.70 -3.47
CA GLY A 25 -4.35 -17.49 -2.44
C GLY A 25 -3.04 -16.92 -2.97
N SER A 26 -2.96 -16.60 -4.26
CA SER A 26 -1.73 -16.06 -4.85
C SER A 26 -1.48 -14.63 -4.34
N THR A 27 -0.20 -14.28 -4.23
CA THR A 27 0.22 -12.96 -3.76
C THR A 27 1.17 -12.32 -4.76
N GLN A 28 1.14 -10.99 -4.79
CA GLN A 28 2.01 -10.21 -5.66
C GLN A 28 2.36 -8.91 -4.96
N THR A 29 3.63 -8.52 -5.01
CA THR A 29 4.04 -7.23 -4.47
C THR A 29 3.75 -6.12 -5.45
N ALA A 30 3.40 -4.95 -4.93
CA ALA A 30 3.10 -3.78 -5.73
C ALA A 30 3.39 -2.50 -4.95
N ILE A 31 3.48 -1.39 -5.66
CA ILE A 31 3.58 -0.08 -5.05
C ILE A 31 2.40 0.75 -5.53
N CYS A 32 1.71 1.36 -4.59
CA CYS A 32 0.67 2.34 -4.89
C CYS A 32 1.21 3.73 -4.62
N ASP A 33 1.33 4.52 -5.68
CA ASP A 33 1.86 5.87 -5.59
C ASP A 33 0.71 6.86 -5.63
N MET A 34 0.51 7.57 -4.53
CA MET A 34 -0.60 8.52 -4.38
C MET A 34 -0.09 9.95 -4.45
N LYS A 35 -0.69 10.74 -5.34
CA LYS A 35 -0.29 12.12 -5.61
C LYS A 35 -1.50 13.05 -5.59
N LYS A 36 -1.25 14.33 -5.39
CA LYS A 36 -2.28 15.38 -5.49
C LYS A 36 -3.52 15.05 -4.64
N THR A 37 -4.69 14.91 -5.25
CA THR A 37 -5.94 14.62 -4.53
C THR A 37 -5.91 13.27 -3.82
N GLN A 38 -5.02 12.37 -4.22
CA GLN A 38 -4.88 11.06 -3.60
C GLN A 38 -4.16 11.12 -2.25
N LEU A 39 -3.44 12.20 -1.98
CA LEU A 39 -2.72 12.35 -0.70
C LEU A 39 -3.66 12.35 0.51
N LYS A 40 -4.88 12.86 0.36
CA LYS A 40 -5.88 12.80 1.43
C LYS A 40 -6.26 11.36 1.76
N VAL A 41 -6.33 10.51 0.72
CA VAL A 41 -6.63 9.09 0.89
C VAL A 41 -5.48 8.39 1.61
N SER A 42 -4.23 8.71 1.23
CA SER A 42 -3.05 8.18 1.90
C SER A 42 -3.04 8.52 3.38
N LYS A 43 -3.31 9.78 3.72
CA LYS A 43 -3.35 10.22 5.12
C LYS A 43 -4.44 9.50 5.91
N LYS A 44 -5.62 9.37 5.34
CA LYS A 44 -6.74 8.67 5.96
C LYS A 44 -6.41 7.20 6.18
N TRP A 45 -5.81 6.56 5.18
CA TRP A 45 -5.42 5.16 5.27
C TRP A 45 -4.39 4.94 6.37
N ASN A 46 -3.36 5.78 6.43
CA ASN A 46 -2.36 5.69 7.48
C ASN A 46 -2.97 5.86 8.87
N THR A 47 -3.91 6.78 9.01
CA THR A 47 -4.63 6.97 10.28
C THR A 47 -5.43 5.72 10.65
N MET A 48 -6.17 5.18 9.69
CA MET A 48 -6.96 3.96 9.92
C MET A 48 -6.07 2.79 10.31
N MET A 49 -4.91 2.63 9.67
CA MET A 49 -3.97 1.56 10.02
C MET A 49 -3.47 1.67 11.46
N LYS A 50 -3.22 2.88 11.93
CA LYS A 50 -2.77 3.10 13.31
C LYS A 50 -3.86 2.84 14.34
N MET A 51 -5.12 2.96 13.93
CA MET A 51 -6.25 2.79 14.82
C MET A 51 -6.79 1.37 14.88
N VAL A 52 -6.31 0.47 14.02
CA VAL A 52 -6.77 -0.92 14.02
C VAL A 52 -6.37 -1.58 15.33
N GLN A 53 -7.35 -2.24 15.95
CA GLN A 53 -7.12 -3.03 17.16
C GLN A 53 -7.77 -4.40 16.99
N TYR A 54 -7.04 -5.43 17.41
CA TYR A 54 -7.53 -6.78 17.42
C TYR A 54 -7.58 -7.29 18.87
N SER A 55 -8.48 -8.23 19.09
CA SER A 55 -8.61 -8.88 20.41
C SER A 55 -7.63 -10.06 20.48
N GLY A 56 -6.86 -10.12 21.54
CA GLY A 56 -5.91 -11.19 21.79
C GLY A 56 -6.00 -11.74 23.21
N PRO A 57 -5.15 -12.71 23.55
CA PRO A 57 -5.19 -13.34 24.89
C PRO A 57 -4.96 -12.36 26.03
N ASN A 58 -4.20 -11.30 25.78
CA ASN A 58 -3.87 -10.30 26.79
C ASN A 58 -4.67 -9.01 26.62
N GLY A 59 -5.78 -9.04 25.90
CA GLY A 59 -6.62 -7.87 25.64
C GLY A 59 -6.45 -7.33 24.22
N LEU A 60 -6.80 -6.07 24.03
CA LEU A 60 -6.70 -5.43 22.71
C LEU A 60 -5.25 -5.07 22.40
N PHE A 61 -4.89 -5.21 21.15
CA PHE A 61 -3.56 -4.83 20.68
C PHE A 61 -3.63 -4.22 19.29
N ASN A 62 -2.64 -3.38 18.97
CA ASN A 62 -2.51 -2.80 17.64
C ASN A 62 -1.60 -3.71 16.81
N PRO A 63 -2.10 -4.31 15.72
CA PRO A 63 -1.27 -5.16 14.89
C PRO A 63 -0.25 -4.33 14.11
N PRO A 64 0.84 -4.95 13.66
CA PRO A 64 1.75 -4.26 12.72
C PRO A 64 1.05 -4.01 11.39
N MET A 65 1.60 -3.11 10.58
CA MET A 65 0.98 -2.74 9.31
C MET A 65 0.74 -3.95 8.39
N TRP A 66 1.68 -4.89 8.36
CA TRP A 66 1.54 -6.09 7.55
C TRP A 66 0.47 -7.06 8.06
N GLY A 67 -0.01 -6.87 9.28
CA GLY A 67 -1.09 -7.66 9.86
C GLY A 67 -2.48 -7.11 9.59
N THR A 68 -2.61 -6.04 8.81
CA THR A 68 -3.90 -5.44 8.46
C THR A 68 -4.25 -5.75 7.02
N ALA A 69 -5.53 -5.88 6.74
CA ALA A 69 -6.02 -6.19 5.40
C ALA A 69 -6.96 -5.09 4.93
N TRP A 70 -6.86 -4.72 3.66
CA TRP A 70 -7.57 -3.61 3.08
C TRP A 70 -8.07 -3.94 1.68
N LYS A 71 -9.23 -3.38 1.33
CA LYS A 71 -9.75 -3.47 -0.01
C LYS A 71 -9.54 -2.12 -0.68
N LEU A 72 -8.83 -2.13 -1.79
CA LEU A 72 -8.54 -0.93 -2.55
C LEU A 72 -9.42 -0.91 -3.80
N THR A 73 -10.23 0.13 -3.93
CA THR A 73 -11.11 0.33 -5.08
C THR A 73 -10.96 1.75 -5.59
N SER A 74 -11.78 2.13 -6.54
CA SER A 74 -11.82 3.50 -7.02
C SER A 74 -13.21 4.10 -6.81
N THR A 75 -13.26 5.40 -6.64
CA THR A 75 -14.50 6.16 -6.53
C THR A 75 -14.39 7.41 -7.37
N GLN A 76 -15.49 7.82 -7.95
CA GLN A 76 -15.54 9.05 -8.75
C GLN A 76 -15.67 10.26 -7.83
N GLU A 77 -14.85 11.26 -8.11
CA GLU A 77 -14.92 12.56 -7.45
C GLU A 77 -15.14 13.64 -8.52
N SER A 78 -15.73 14.75 -8.16
CA SER A 78 -15.93 15.85 -9.09
C SER A 78 -15.90 17.19 -8.38
N ASN A 79 -15.60 18.24 -9.14
CA ASN A 79 -15.71 19.62 -8.72
C ASN A 79 -16.07 20.46 -9.94
N ASP A 80 -16.02 21.78 -9.81
CA ASP A 80 -16.39 22.70 -10.90
C ASP A 80 -15.50 22.57 -12.15
N ARG A 81 -14.33 21.93 -12.01
CA ARG A 81 -13.36 21.80 -13.10
C ARG A 81 -13.46 20.47 -13.82
N GLY A 82 -14.24 19.53 -13.33
CA GLY A 82 -14.40 18.22 -13.95
C GLY A 82 -14.54 17.07 -12.97
N SER A 83 -14.40 15.86 -13.50
CA SER A 83 -14.52 14.62 -12.73
C SER A 83 -13.27 13.79 -12.90
N TRP A 84 -12.96 13.00 -11.88
CA TRP A 84 -11.83 12.06 -11.89
C TRP A 84 -12.12 10.91 -10.95
N TYR A 85 -11.29 9.87 -11.02
CA TYR A 85 -11.37 8.76 -10.09
C TYR A 85 -10.28 8.87 -9.05
N ASN A 86 -10.61 8.53 -7.81
CA ASN A 86 -9.66 8.50 -6.70
C ASN A 86 -9.71 7.13 -6.05
N PHE A 87 -8.71 6.82 -5.23
CA PHE A 87 -8.69 5.58 -4.48
C PHE A 87 -9.72 5.61 -3.36
N ALA A 88 -10.33 4.45 -3.11
CA ALA A 88 -11.16 4.22 -1.94
C ALA A 88 -10.60 3.02 -1.19
N VAL A 89 -10.42 3.16 0.11
CA VAL A 89 -9.80 2.14 0.95
C VAL A 89 -10.79 1.72 2.02
N GLU A 90 -11.04 0.41 2.12
CA GLU A 90 -11.93 -0.14 3.14
C GLU A 90 -11.20 -1.20 3.95
N LYS A 91 -11.50 -1.24 5.24
CA LYS A 91 -10.96 -2.27 6.12
C LYS A 91 -11.61 -3.61 5.81
N VAL A 92 -10.81 -4.66 5.80
CA VAL A 92 -11.26 -6.02 5.53
C VAL A 92 -11.00 -6.88 6.77
N ASP A 93 -11.92 -7.80 7.06
CA ASP A 93 -11.73 -8.77 8.13
C ASP A 93 -10.52 -9.65 7.74
N PRO A 94 -9.48 -9.70 8.57
CA PRO A 94 -8.28 -10.47 8.24
C PRO A 94 -8.54 -11.98 8.14
N THR A 95 -9.63 -12.49 8.72
CA THR A 95 -9.95 -13.92 8.63
C THR A 95 -10.38 -14.33 7.22
N LEU A 96 -10.71 -13.37 6.35
CA LEU A 96 -11.06 -13.66 4.95
C LEU A 96 -9.85 -13.94 4.08
N LEU A 97 -8.65 -13.69 4.59
CA LEU A 97 -7.42 -13.90 3.83
C LEU A 97 -6.68 -15.12 4.36
N PRO A 98 -5.94 -15.84 3.48
CA PRO A 98 -5.16 -16.98 3.94
C PRO A 98 -4.03 -16.51 4.87
N GLN A 99 -3.75 -17.30 5.90
CA GLN A 99 -2.70 -16.97 6.85
C GLN A 99 -1.33 -16.82 6.19
N GLU A 100 -1.09 -17.58 5.15
CA GLU A 100 0.16 -17.53 4.39
C GLU A 100 0.38 -16.16 3.76
N ALA A 101 -0.69 -15.46 3.37
CA ALA A 101 -0.58 -14.11 2.84
C ALA A 101 0.01 -13.15 3.88
N PHE A 102 -0.38 -13.27 5.13
CA PHE A 102 0.17 -12.45 6.20
C PHE A 102 1.63 -12.79 6.48
N LEU A 103 1.99 -14.06 6.42
CA LEU A 103 3.38 -14.46 6.59
C LEU A 103 4.26 -13.93 5.45
N SER A 104 3.77 -13.99 4.24
CA SER A 104 4.47 -13.41 3.08
C SER A 104 4.61 -11.90 3.21
N ALA A 105 3.56 -11.23 3.67
CA ALA A 105 3.60 -9.78 3.89
C ALA A 105 4.60 -9.40 4.98
N LYS A 106 4.66 -10.18 6.05
CA LYS A 106 5.63 -9.99 7.12
C LYS A 106 7.06 -10.10 6.59
N THR A 107 7.32 -11.13 5.83
CA THR A 107 8.66 -11.37 5.28
C THR A 107 9.05 -10.26 4.30
N PHE A 108 8.12 -9.83 3.46
CA PHE A 108 8.34 -8.72 2.55
C PHE A 108 8.66 -7.42 3.32
N TYR A 109 7.89 -7.14 4.37
CA TYR A 109 8.13 -5.97 5.22
C TYR A 109 9.52 -6.00 5.84
N GLN A 110 9.92 -7.15 6.37
CA GLN A 110 11.23 -7.32 6.97
C GLN A 110 12.36 -7.17 5.95
N SER A 111 12.20 -7.74 4.77
CA SER A 111 13.17 -7.63 3.70
C SER A 111 13.33 -6.19 3.22
N PHE A 112 12.26 -5.46 3.13
CA PHE A 112 12.31 -4.04 2.77
C PHE A 112 13.01 -3.22 3.86
N ARG A 113 12.71 -3.50 5.13
CA ARG A 113 13.32 -2.80 6.26
C ARG A 113 14.80 -3.09 6.38
N SER A 114 15.25 -4.28 6.04
CA SER A 114 16.66 -4.66 6.08
C SER A 114 17.45 -4.14 4.86
N GLY A 115 16.77 -3.59 3.87
CA GLY A 115 17.41 -3.10 2.66
C GLY A 115 17.66 -4.15 1.58
N GLU A 116 17.16 -5.37 1.77
CA GLU A 116 17.29 -6.43 0.76
C GLU A 116 16.40 -6.16 -0.44
N VAL A 117 15.28 -5.47 -0.23
CA VAL A 117 14.34 -5.08 -1.27
C VAL A 117 14.33 -3.57 -1.35
N LYS A 118 14.40 -3.04 -2.56
CA LYS A 118 14.40 -1.59 -2.80
C LYS A 118 13.38 -1.23 -3.85
N THR A 119 12.90 0.00 -3.80
CA THR A 119 12.08 0.54 -4.87
C THR A 119 12.96 1.25 -5.87
N GLN A 120 12.59 1.15 -7.14
CA GLN A 120 13.27 1.91 -8.19
C GLN A 120 12.45 3.15 -8.52
N ALA A 121 13.14 4.26 -8.74
CA ALA A 121 12.49 5.45 -9.24
C ALA A 121 12.15 5.22 -10.72
N GLY A 122 10.90 5.39 -11.06
CA GLY A 122 10.43 5.27 -12.44
C GLY A 122 9.84 6.58 -12.93
N THR A 123 9.38 6.57 -14.16
CA THR A 123 8.61 7.68 -14.68
C THR A 123 7.21 7.64 -14.08
N ALA A 124 6.46 8.71 -14.22
CA ALA A 124 5.13 8.81 -13.63
C ALA A 124 4.16 7.74 -14.13
N ASP A 125 4.41 7.20 -15.30
CA ASP A 125 3.54 6.21 -15.91
C ASP A 125 4.02 4.78 -15.72
N GLU A 126 5.17 4.58 -15.11
CA GLU A 126 5.69 3.24 -14.90
C GLU A 126 5.17 2.64 -13.62
N VAL A 127 4.85 1.37 -13.69
CA VAL A 127 4.59 0.61 -12.48
C VAL A 127 5.95 0.31 -11.86
N ILE A 128 6.19 0.85 -10.69
CA ILE A 128 7.45 0.67 -10.01
C ILE A 128 7.45 -0.71 -9.37
N ASN A 129 8.39 -1.54 -9.83
CA ASN A 129 8.56 -2.85 -9.26
C ASN A 129 9.48 -2.78 -8.07
N VAL A 130 9.20 -3.58 -7.09
CA VAL A 130 10.09 -3.73 -5.96
C VAL A 130 11.32 -4.49 -6.48
N SER A 131 12.46 -3.83 -6.40
CA SER A 131 13.66 -4.43 -6.91
C SER A 131 14.24 -5.38 -5.92
N SER A 132 14.29 -6.58 -6.28
CA SER A 132 15.07 -7.55 -5.55
C SER A 132 15.76 -8.37 -6.58
N GLU A 133 17.06 -8.47 -6.46
CA GLU A 133 17.70 -9.29 -7.41
C GLU A 133 17.37 -10.65 -7.13
N LYS A 134 16.52 -10.90 -6.32
CA LYS A 134 16.21 -12.09 -5.94
C LYS A 134 14.92 -12.40 -6.06
N GLU A 135 14.95 -12.95 -6.72
CA GLU A 135 13.97 -13.82 -6.81
C GLU A 135 13.76 -14.53 -5.56
N GLU A 136 14.40 -14.15 -4.60
CA GLU A 136 14.24 -14.84 -3.43
C GLU A 136 13.37 -14.15 -2.49
N LEU A 137 12.50 -13.28 -2.93
CA LEU A 137 11.44 -12.82 -2.08
C LEU A 137 10.60 -14.03 -1.74
N PRO A 138 10.42 -14.29 -0.47
CA PRO A 138 9.82 -15.54 -0.01
C PRO A 138 8.32 -15.51 -0.14
N PHE A 139 7.85 -15.57 -1.32
CA PHE A 139 6.43 -15.68 -1.60
C PHE A 139 6.10 -17.05 -2.11
#